data_045a1687ba10e1e801cd4ca0783efaa8
#
_entry.id   045a1687ba10e1e801cd4ca0783efaa8
#
_cell.length_a   1.000
_cell.length_b   1.000
_cell.length_c   1.000
_cell.angle_alpha   90.00
_cell.angle_beta   90.00
_cell.angle_gamma   90.00
#
_symmetry.space_group_name_H-M   'P 1'
#
loop_
_entity.id
_entity.type
_entity.pdbx_description
1 polymer ?
#
loop_
_entity_poly.entity_id
_entity_poly.type
_entity_poly.pdbx_seq_one_letter_code
_entity_poly.pdbx_strand_id
1 'polypeptide(L)'
;MKRIAIITGLLSGLLFGVATPFSKLLLNGLNSFQLAGLLYLGAALAMFPYMFKKNSNLKLLFQSGNRAKTTGIIFFGGFLAPLLLLAGLKSANAASVSIWLNMELVATAILGVLIFKDSLDKYTWLGVFLTIIAGVTTSFGEGFSGITSGLLITAACICWGIDNHLTALADGASPQTVTFIKGIVAGSVNFIIGCLIATQPIHFGSIAPAIVVGVFSYGFSIVLYVTSAQNIGATRSQILFSTAPLWGVVLSYIFYHESFQWVHVISIVLLAFAVIVTNILSHKHKHTHIEAEHIHYHQHTDEHHIHLHGGKIVSRGKWHSHFHTHEPITHEHPHDPDLHHRHNHEKLL
;
A
#
# COMPACT_ATOMS: atom_id res chain seq x y z
N MET A 1 -20.09 -3.24 2.16
CA MET A 1 -18.73 -2.68 2.34
C MET A 1 -17.63 -3.69 2.10
N LYS A 2 -17.55 -4.84 2.77
CA LYS A 2 -16.48 -5.85 2.58
C LYS A 2 -16.21 -6.22 1.11
N ARG A 3 -17.25 -6.43 0.28
CA ARG A 3 -17.06 -6.75 -1.15
C ARG A 3 -16.35 -5.65 -1.93
N ILE A 4 -16.69 -4.38 -1.66
CA ILE A 4 -16.06 -3.23 -2.33
C ILE A 4 -14.60 -3.14 -1.90
N ALA A 5 -14.30 -3.28 -0.60
CA ALA A 5 -12.93 -3.25 -0.09
C ALA A 5 -12.06 -4.38 -0.67
N ILE A 6 -12.61 -5.59 -0.84
CA ILE A 6 -11.91 -6.71 -1.49
C ILE A 6 -11.64 -6.39 -2.97
N ILE A 7 -12.64 -5.91 -3.70
CA ILE A 7 -12.51 -5.57 -5.12
C ILE A 7 -11.47 -4.45 -5.30
N THR A 8 -11.53 -3.39 -4.48
CA THR A 8 -10.56 -2.29 -4.55
C THR A 8 -9.14 -2.76 -4.19
N GLY A 9 -8.98 -3.63 -3.19
CA GLY A 9 -7.69 -4.23 -2.84
C GLY A 9 -7.09 -5.07 -3.97
N LEU A 10 -7.88 -5.97 -4.59
CA LEU A 10 -7.41 -6.79 -5.72
C LEU A 10 -7.11 -5.95 -6.97
N LEU A 11 -7.98 -4.97 -7.29
CA LEU A 11 -7.76 -4.08 -8.44
C LEU A 11 -6.53 -3.19 -8.23
N SER A 12 -6.27 -2.76 -7.00
CA SER A 12 -5.04 -2.02 -6.68
C SER A 12 -3.79 -2.86 -6.95
N GLY A 13 -3.81 -4.14 -6.55
CA GLY A 13 -2.72 -5.08 -6.83
C GLY A 13 -2.48 -5.27 -8.33
N LEU A 14 -3.54 -5.46 -9.13
CA LEU A 14 -3.44 -5.56 -10.58
C LEU A 14 -2.77 -4.32 -11.20
N LEU A 15 -3.23 -3.12 -10.84
CA LEU A 15 -2.69 -1.87 -11.38
C LEU A 15 -1.24 -1.63 -10.94
N PHE A 16 -0.88 -1.99 -9.71
CA PHE A 16 0.49 -1.85 -9.23
C PHE A 16 1.45 -2.86 -9.86
N GLY A 17 0.99 -4.07 -10.15
CA GLY A 17 1.79 -5.10 -10.78
C GLY A 17 2.42 -4.68 -12.12
N VAL A 18 1.79 -3.74 -12.82
CA VAL A 18 2.31 -3.12 -14.05
C VAL A 18 3.59 -2.31 -13.77
N ALA A 19 3.75 -1.75 -12.56
CA ALA A 19 4.83 -0.81 -12.25
C ALA A 19 6.23 -1.39 -12.45
N THR A 20 6.49 -2.61 -11.95
CA THR A 20 7.85 -3.20 -11.95
C THR A 20 8.40 -3.43 -13.36
N PRO A 21 7.72 -4.17 -14.26
CA PRO A 21 8.23 -4.38 -15.60
C PRO A 21 8.39 -3.08 -16.39
N PHE A 22 7.41 -2.18 -16.35
CA PHE A 22 7.53 -0.92 -17.07
C PHE A 22 8.59 0.01 -16.49
N SER A 23 8.76 0.06 -15.15
CA SER A 23 9.87 0.80 -14.53
C SER A 23 11.23 0.29 -14.96
N LYS A 24 11.41 -1.03 -15.12
CA LYS A 24 12.63 -1.63 -15.64
C LYS A 24 12.97 -1.11 -17.05
N LEU A 25 11.97 -1.03 -17.96
CA LEU A 25 12.15 -0.45 -19.29
C LEU A 25 12.56 1.03 -19.23
N LEU A 26 11.90 1.80 -18.38
CA LEU A 26 12.09 3.24 -18.27
C LEU A 26 13.45 3.62 -17.64
N LEU A 27 14.04 2.74 -16.82
CA LEU A 27 15.39 2.93 -16.27
C LEU A 27 16.51 2.96 -17.32
N ASN A 28 16.24 2.54 -18.57
CA ASN A 28 17.18 2.70 -19.67
C ASN A 28 17.32 4.15 -20.16
N GLY A 29 16.30 4.99 -19.92
CA GLY A 29 16.29 6.40 -20.35
C GLY A 29 16.17 7.42 -19.23
N LEU A 30 15.98 6.98 -17.99
CA LEU A 30 15.81 7.81 -16.80
C LEU A 30 16.66 7.26 -15.64
N ASN A 31 17.25 8.14 -14.82
CA ASN A 31 17.83 7.68 -13.57
C ASN A 31 16.73 7.38 -12.52
N SER A 32 17.09 6.69 -11.43
CA SER A 32 16.13 6.26 -10.42
C SER A 32 15.36 7.43 -9.79
N PHE A 33 16.01 8.58 -9.57
CA PHE A 33 15.37 9.77 -9.02
C PHE A 33 14.39 10.40 -10.02
N GLN A 34 14.77 10.54 -11.28
CA GLN A 34 13.88 11.05 -12.34
C GLN A 34 12.65 10.16 -12.48
N LEU A 35 12.85 8.84 -12.54
CA LEU A 35 11.76 7.90 -12.68
C LEU A 35 10.85 7.92 -11.45
N ALA A 36 11.39 7.82 -10.22
CA ALA A 36 10.59 7.94 -9.00
C ALA A 36 9.79 9.25 -8.98
N GLY A 37 10.43 10.37 -9.37
CA GLY A 37 9.78 11.66 -9.47
C GLY A 37 8.59 11.66 -10.43
N LEU A 38 8.78 11.17 -11.65
CA LEU A 38 7.73 11.13 -12.68
C LEU A 38 6.57 10.18 -12.32
N LEU A 39 6.86 9.03 -11.69
CA LEU A 39 5.83 8.11 -11.21
C LEU A 39 4.93 8.79 -10.18
N TYR A 40 5.50 9.48 -9.20
CA TYR A 40 4.73 10.17 -8.16
C TYR A 40 4.06 11.45 -8.66
N LEU A 41 4.67 12.20 -9.59
CA LEU A 41 4.00 13.31 -10.29
C LEU A 41 2.82 12.82 -11.13
N GLY A 42 2.93 11.64 -11.76
CA GLY A 42 1.81 10.98 -12.42
C GLY A 42 0.67 10.66 -11.46
N ALA A 43 0.99 10.17 -10.26
CA ALA A 43 -0.01 9.95 -9.21
C ALA A 43 -0.70 11.25 -8.78
N ALA A 44 0.07 12.33 -8.60
CA ALA A 44 -0.49 13.66 -8.30
C ALA A 44 -1.40 14.16 -9.42
N LEU A 45 -0.97 14.01 -10.69
CA LEU A 45 -1.77 14.38 -11.86
C LEU A 45 -3.11 13.63 -11.90
N ALA A 46 -3.12 12.34 -11.61
CA ALA A 46 -4.34 11.53 -11.54
C ALA A 46 -5.31 12.05 -10.47
N MET A 47 -4.81 12.54 -9.34
CA MET A 47 -5.61 13.02 -8.23
C MET A 47 -5.93 14.52 -8.29
N PHE A 48 -5.28 15.27 -9.17
CA PHE A 48 -5.47 16.72 -9.31
C PHE A 48 -6.93 17.14 -9.51
N PRO A 49 -7.76 16.50 -10.36
CA PRO A 49 -9.16 16.88 -10.52
C PRO A 49 -9.98 16.73 -9.23
N TYR A 50 -9.56 15.84 -8.33
CA TYR A 50 -10.25 15.65 -7.05
C TYR A 50 -10.02 16.84 -6.09
N MET A 51 -8.90 17.56 -6.20
CA MET A 51 -8.58 18.69 -5.33
C MET A 51 -9.53 19.87 -5.46
N PHE A 52 -10.26 19.96 -6.58
CA PHE A 52 -11.29 20.98 -6.78
C PHE A 52 -12.65 20.62 -6.13
N LYS A 53 -12.79 19.39 -5.63
CA LYS A 53 -14.01 18.98 -4.93
C LYS A 53 -14.01 19.53 -3.50
N LYS A 54 -15.20 19.91 -3.01
CA LYS A 54 -15.40 20.49 -1.67
C LYS A 54 -14.89 19.62 -0.50
N ASN A 55 -14.66 18.33 -0.73
CA ASN A 55 -14.23 17.35 0.26
C ASN A 55 -12.70 17.10 0.26
N SER A 56 -11.91 17.86 -0.48
CA SER A 56 -10.45 17.75 -0.44
C SER A 56 -9.91 18.46 0.80
N ASN A 57 -9.92 17.79 1.95
CA ASN A 57 -9.52 18.35 3.24
C ASN A 57 -7.99 18.42 3.39
N LEU A 58 -7.28 19.09 2.45
CA LEU A 58 -5.83 19.29 2.50
C LEU A 58 -5.35 19.85 3.85
N LYS A 59 -6.10 20.74 4.45
CA LYS A 59 -5.73 21.36 5.74
C LYS A 59 -5.59 20.36 6.87
N LEU A 60 -6.33 19.25 6.85
CA LEU A 60 -6.26 18.22 7.89
C LEU A 60 -4.89 17.52 7.94
N LEU A 61 -4.23 17.34 6.80
CA LEU A 61 -2.91 16.72 6.73
C LEU A 61 -1.83 17.56 7.42
N PHE A 62 -2.02 18.88 7.53
CA PHE A 62 -1.06 19.81 8.12
C PHE A 62 -1.42 20.22 9.55
N GLN A 63 -2.50 19.70 10.12
CA GLN A 63 -2.84 19.89 11.53
C GLN A 63 -1.87 19.15 12.45
N SER A 64 -1.71 19.61 13.68
CA SER A 64 -0.74 19.09 14.65
C SER A 64 -0.81 17.55 14.82
N GLY A 65 -2.00 16.96 14.85
CA GLY A 65 -2.21 15.50 14.97
C GLY A 65 -1.78 14.68 13.75
N ASN A 66 -1.79 15.26 12.54
CA ASN A 66 -1.45 14.57 11.30
C ASN A 66 -0.08 14.95 10.73
N ARG A 67 0.52 16.03 11.20
CA ARG A 67 1.75 16.59 10.59
C ARG A 67 2.92 15.60 10.56
N ALA A 68 3.18 14.92 11.68
CA ALA A 68 4.23 13.91 11.76
C ALA A 68 3.91 12.71 10.87
N LYS A 69 2.66 12.25 10.86
CA LYS A 69 2.19 11.16 9.99
C LYS A 69 2.38 11.51 8.52
N THR A 70 1.93 12.71 8.10
CA THR A 70 2.08 13.19 6.71
C THR A 70 3.54 13.30 6.30
N THR A 71 4.42 13.80 7.17
CA THR A 71 5.86 13.85 6.90
C THR A 71 6.45 12.46 6.71
N GLY A 72 6.07 11.51 7.57
CA GLY A 72 6.49 10.10 7.45
C GLY A 72 5.98 9.44 6.15
N ILE A 73 4.72 9.67 5.78
CA ILE A 73 4.11 9.20 4.53
C ILE A 73 4.90 9.70 3.30
N ILE A 74 5.25 10.99 3.28
CA ILE A 74 6.02 11.59 2.18
C ILE A 74 7.43 11.03 2.14
N PHE A 75 8.11 10.98 3.30
CA PHE A 75 9.51 10.57 3.37
C PHE A 75 9.71 9.08 3.11
N PHE A 76 9.02 8.22 3.86
CA PHE A 76 9.18 6.77 3.71
C PHE A 76 8.52 6.27 2.44
N GLY A 77 7.23 6.57 2.24
CA GLY A 77 6.47 6.02 1.14
C GLY A 77 6.70 6.70 -0.21
N GLY A 78 6.90 8.02 -0.22
CA GLY A 78 7.03 8.79 -1.47
C GLY A 78 8.47 9.02 -1.92
N PHE A 79 9.39 9.22 -0.97
CA PHE A 79 10.78 9.56 -1.30
C PHE A 79 11.69 8.32 -1.24
N LEU A 80 11.84 7.68 -0.09
CA LEU A 80 12.88 6.68 0.14
C LEU A 80 12.55 5.32 -0.50
N ALA A 81 11.35 4.81 -0.30
CA ALA A 81 10.98 3.47 -0.78
C ALA A 81 11.09 3.32 -2.30
N PRO A 82 10.55 4.23 -3.15
CA PRO A 82 10.68 4.07 -4.60
C PRO A 82 12.12 4.15 -5.09
N LEU A 83 12.99 4.92 -4.42
CA LEU A 83 14.42 4.98 -4.77
C LEU A 83 15.11 3.66 -4.49
N LEU A 84 14.85 3.05 -3.32
CA LEU A 84 15.40 1.73 -2.95
C LEU A 84 14.90 0.65 -3.91
N LEU A 85 13.59 0.64 -4.25
CA LEU A 85 13.04 -0.26 -5.24
C LEU A 85 13.75 -0.12 -6.60
N LEU A 86 13.83 1.11 -7.13
CA LEU A 86 14.41 1.35 -8.45
C LEU A 86 15.93 1.08 -8.47
N ALA A 87 16.62 1.28 -7.35
CA ALA A 87 18.02 0.88 -7.20
C ALA A 87 18.18 -0.65 -7.26
N GLY A 88 17.34 -1.40 -6.55
CA GLY A 88 17.32 -2.85 -6.61
C GLY A 88 16.94 -3.38 -7.99
N LEU A 89 15.96 -2.78 -8.64
CA LEU A 89 15.47 -3.16 -9.96
C LEU A 89 16.53 -3.04 -11.07
N LYS A 90 17.52 -2.18 -10.90
CA LYS A 90 18.65 -2.08 -11.87
C LYS A 90 19.47 -3.35 -11.98
N SER A 91 19.60 -4.11 -10.88
CA SER A 91 20.57 -5.20 -10.75
C SER A 91 19.97 -6.59 -10.81
N ALA A 92 18.62 -6.72 -10.82
CA ALA A 92 17.92 -7.99 -10.83
C ALA A 92 16.86 -8.06 -11.95
N ASN A 93 16.36 -9.25 -12.21
CA ASN A 93 15.25 -9.48 -13.14
C ASN A 93 13.95 -8.87 -12.60
N ALA A 94 13.10 -8.35 -13.49
CA ALA A 94 11.86 -7.72 -13.09
C ALA A 94 10.89 -8.72 -12.44
N ALA A 95 10.90 -9.99 -12.87
CA ALA A 95 10.12 -11.06 -12.26
C ALA A 95 10.53 -11.31 -10.80
N SER A 96 11.83 -11.41 -10.52
CA SER A 96 12.35 -11.61 -9.16
C SER A 96 12.07 -10.43 -8.25
N VAL A 97 12.24 -9.20 -8.76
CA VAL A 97 11.89 -7.98 -8.02
C VAL A 97 10.41 -7.96 -7.69
N SER A 98 9.54 -8.37 -8.62
CA SER A 98 8.10 -8.46 -8.37
C SER A 98 7.79 -9.45 -7.23
N ILE A 99 8.48 -10.59 -7.15
CA ILE A 99 8.30 -11.56 -6.05
C ILE A 99 8.80 -10.96 -4.72
N TRP A 100 9.96 -10.30 -4.71
CA TRP A 100 10.51 -9.65 -3.53
C TRP A 100 9.60 -8.54 -2.96
N LEU A 101 8.79 -7.89 -3.78
CA LEU A 101 7.83 -6.88 -3.33
C LEU A 101 6.78 -7.44 -2.35
N ASN A 102 6.56 -8.75 -2.30
CA ASN A 102 5.72 -9.36 -1.25
C ASN A 102 6.31 -9.22 0.16
N MET A 103 7.60 -8.89 0.31
CA MET A 103 8.18 -8.54 1.61
C MET A 103 7.49 -7.31 2.24
N GLU A 104 6.73 -6.54 1.47
CA GLU A 104 5.89 -5.46 1.99
C GLU A 104 4.78 -6.00 2.91
N LEU A 105 4.17 -7.15 2.57
CA LEU A 105 3.24 -7.82 3.47
C LEU A 105 3.92 -8.21 4.78
N VAL A 106 5.12 -8.79 4.70
CA VAL A 106 5.91 -9.18 5.88
C VAL A 106 6.24 -7.97 6.74
N ALA A 107 6.76 -6.90 6.11
CA ALA A 107 7.11 -5.66 6.80
C ALA A 107 5.88 -5.02 7.46
N THR A 108 4.76 -4.89 6.74
CA THR A 108 3.52 -4.33 7.27
C THR A 108 2.99 -5.16 8.44
N ALA A 109 3.00 -6.50 8.35
CA ALA A 109 2.55 -7.37 9.42
C ALA A 109 3.43 -7.27 10.68
N ILE A 110 4.76 -7.33 10.53
CA ILE A 110 5.70 -7.23 11.64
C ILE A 110 5.63 -5.85 12.31
N LEU A 111 5.65 -4.78 11.52
CA LEU A 111 5.52 -3.40 12.04
C LEU A 111 4.17 -3.19 12.71
N GLY A 112 3.09 -3.76 12.14
CA GLY A 112 1.76 -3.75 12.73
C GLY A 112 1.78 -4.27 14.17
N VAL A 113 2.36 -5.45 14.37
CA VAL A 113 2.44 -6.06 15.71
C VAL A 113 3.39 -5.31 16.64
N LEU A 114 4.62 -5.00 16.17
CA LEU A 114 5.67 -4.46 17.07
C LEU A 114 5.46 -2.99 17.41
N ILE A 115 5.04 -2.16 16.46
CA ILE A 115 4.95 -0.70 16.64
C ILE A 115 3.50 -0.26 16.81
N PHE A 116 2.61 -0.78 15.99
CA PHE A 116 1.21 -0.35 15.94
C PHE A 116 0.28 -1.19 16.80
N LYS A 117 0.80 -2.24 17.45
CA LYS A 117 0.09 -3.14 18.39
C LYS A 117 -1.13 -3.83 17.75
N ASP A 118 -1.05 -4.16 16.46
CA ASP A 118 -2.06 -4.94 15.78
C ASP A 118 -2.03 -6.39 16.29
N SER A 119 -3.19 -7.04 16.35
CA SER A 119 -3.29 -8.47 16.68
C SER A 119 -3.45 -9.28 15.40
N LEU A 120 -2.50 -10.16 15.11
CA LEU A 120 -2.54 -11.05 13.95
C LEU A 120 -2.83 -12.48 14.38
N ASP A 121 -3.71 -13.15 13.66
CA ASP A 121 -4.02 -14.55 13.89
C ASP A 121 -2.93 -15.51 13.35
N LYS A 122 -3.03 -16.78 13.72
CA LYS A 122 -2.07 -17.82 13.31
C LYS A 122 -2.02 -18.03 11.79
N TYR A 123 -3.11 -17.78 11.08
CA TYR A 123 -3.18 -17.96 9.64
C TYR A 123 -2.49 -16.80 8.90
N THR A 124 -2.61 -15.59 9.41
CA THR A 124 -1.85 -14.44 8.93
C THR A 124 -0.35 -14.65 9.14
N TRP A 125 0.09 -15.18 10.30
CA TRP A 125 1.49 -15.54 10.53
C TRP A 125 1.99 -16.64 9.60
N LEU A 126 1.16 -17.64 9.29
CA LEU A 126 1.51 -18.66 8.29
C LEU A 126 1.69 -18.03 6.90
N GLY A 127 0.81 -17.09 6.50
CA GLY A 127 0.95 -16.34 5.26
C GLY A 127 2.25 -15.53 5.19
N VAL A 128 2.60 -14.83 6.28
CA VAL A 128 3.87 -14.11 6.42
C VAL A 128 5.06 -15.06 6.23
N PHE A 129 5.07 -16.21 6.88
CA PHE A 129 6.13 -17.20 6.78
C PHE A 129 6.28 -17.76 5.35
N LEU A 130 5.18 -18.10 4.71
CA LEU A 130 5.18 -18.56 3.31
C LEU A 130 5.72 -17.49 2.35
N THR A 131 5.39 -16.23 2.60
CA THR A 131 5.90 -15.10 1.81
C THR A 131 7.42 -14.94 1.96
N ILE A 132 7.96 -15.10 3.17
CA ILE A 132 9.41 -15.08 3.40
C ILE A 132 10.08 -16.21 2.61
N ILE A 133 9.55 -17.44 2.69
CA ILE A 133 10.12 -18.58 1.95
C ILE A 133 10.10 -18.29 0.45
N ALA A 134 9.00 -17.76 -0.10
CA ALA A 134 8.91 -17.42 -1.51
C ALA A 134 9.98 -16.43 -1.95
N GLY A 135 10.20 -15.35 -1.18
CA GLY A 135 11.24 -14.35 -1.45
C GLY A 135 12.66 -14.94 -1.38
N VAL A 136 12.96 -15.70 -0.33
CA VAL A 136 14.26 -16.36 -0.16
C VAL A 136 14.53 -17.33 -1.31
N THR A 137 13.54 -18.17 -1.67
CA THR A 137 13.64 -19.12 -2.80
C THR A 137 14.01 -18.41 -4.10
N THR A 138 13.37 -17.28 -4.38
CA THR A 138 13.65 -16.48 -5.59
C THR A 138 15.10 -15.97 -5.63
N SER A 139 15.65 -15.54 -4.49
CA SER A 139 17.02 -15.03 -4.43
C SER A 139 18.10 -16.03 -4.81
N PHE A 140 17.87 -17.30 -4.52
CA PHE A 140 18.82 -18.35 -4.90
C PHE A 140 18.94 -18.53 -6.42
N GLY A 141 17.92 -18.15 -7.19
CA GLY A 141 17.94 -18.24 -8.66
C GLY A 141 18.84 -17.18 -9.34
N GLU A 142 19.16 -16.07 -8.68
CA GLU A 142 19.91 -14.94 -9.28
C GLU A 142 21.30 -14.71 -8.67
N GLY A 143 21.72 -15.53 -7.72
CA GLY A 143 23.03 -15.43 -7.10
C GLY A 143 23.24 -14.15 -6.30
N PHE A 144 24.46 -13.61 -6.28
CA PHE A 144 24.85 -12.47 -5.43
C PHE A 144 24.13 -11.17 -5.79
N SER A 145 23.88 -10.92 -7.07
CA SER A 145 23.12 -9.74 -7.52
C SER A 145 21.67 -9.77 -7.03
N GLY A 146 21.06 -10.97 -6.99
CA GLY A 146 19.74 -11.19 -6.42
C GLY A 146 19.67 -10.87 -4.93
N ILE A 147 20.71 -11.23 -4.16
CA ILE A 147 20.77 -10.93 -2.71
C ILE A 147 20.82 -9.42 -2.48
N THR A 148 21.70 -8.69 -3.18
CA THR A 148 21.81 -7.23 -3.03
C THR A 148 20.50 -6.52 -3.40
N SER A 149 19.90 -6.90 -4.52
CA SER A 149 18.58 -6.37 -4.93
C SER A 149 17.50 -6.72 -3.92
N GLY A 150 17.46 -7.95 -3.44
CA GLY A 150 16.51 -8.40 -2.43
C GLY A 150 16.60 -7.59 -1.13
N LEU A 151 17.81 -7.25 -0.66
CA LEU A 151 18.02 -6.40 0.51
C LEU A 151 17.51 -4.97 0.28
N LEU A 152 17.80 -4.38 -0.88
CA LEU A 152 17.29 -3.04 -1.24
C LEU A 152 15.76 -3.01 -1.32
N ILE A 153 15.15 -4.03 -1.92
CA ILE A 153 13.71 -4.12 -2.05
C ILE A 153 13.06 -4.39 -0.70
N THR A 154 13.66 -5.22 0.16
CA THR A 154 13.19 -5.44 1.52
C THR A 154 13.22 -4.13 2.33
N ALA A 155 14.28 -3.33 2.19
CA ALA A 155 14.35 -2.00 2.80
C ALA A 155 13.26 -1.06 2.26
N ALA A 156 12.97 -1.09 0.96
CA ALA A 156 11.84 -0.36 0.37
C ALA A 156 10.50 -0.82 0.97
N CYS A 157 10.31 -2.13 1.11
CA CYS A 157 9.11 -2.73 1.70
C CYS A 157 8.92 -2.35 3.17
N ILE A 158 9.99 -2.24 3.96
CA ILE A 158 9.94 -1.71 5.34
C ILE A 158 9.46 -0.26 5.33
N CYS A 159 9.99 0.57 4.43
CA CYS A 159 9.57 1.95 4.30
C CYS A 159 8.08 2.05 3.90
N TRP A 160 7.61 1.24 2.97
CA TRP A 160 6.19 1.19 2.62
C TRP A 160 5.33 0.59 3.74
N GLY A 161 5.81 -0.38 4.51
CA GLY A 161 5.13 -0.87 5.70
C GLY A 161 4.87 0.24 6.73
N ILE A 162 5.85 1.11 6.97
CA ILE A 162 5.69 2.31 7.80
C ILE A 162 4.65 3.26 7.18
N ASP A 163 4.77 3.55 5.88
CA ASP A 163 3.84 4.41 5.13
C ASP A 163 2.40 3.90 5.20
N ASN A 164 2.18 2.61 5.05
CA ASN A 164 0.88 1.97 5.08
C ASN A 164 0.16 2.21 6.41
N HIS A 165 0.87 2.02 7.52
CA HIS A 165 0.30 2.28 8.86
C HIS A 165 0.08 3.77 9.11
N LEU A 166 1.04 4.64 8.76
CA LEU A 166 0.88 6.08 8.91
C LEU A 166 -0.28 6.62 8.08
N THR A 167 -0.46 6.09 6.85
CA THR A 167 -1.56 6.46 5.96
C THR A 167 -2.91 6.01 6.53
N ALA A 168 -2.97 4.82 7.10
CA ALA A 168 -4.19 4.33 7.76
C ALA A 168 -4.55 5.15 9.00
N LEU A 169 -3.53 5.66 9.72
CA LEU A 169 -3.68 6.53 10.89
C LEU A 169 -3.86 8.02 10.57
N ALA A 170 -3.85 8.42 9.29
CA ALA A 170 -4.03 9.82 8.89
C ALA A 170 -5.51 10.22 9.00
N ASP A 171 -5.86 10.77 10.16
CA ASP A 171 -7.24 11.05 10.55
C ASP A 171 -7.94 12.05 9.63
N GLY A 172 -9.12 11.69 9.17
CA GLY A 172 -10.03 12.54 8.40
C GLY A 172 -9.59 12.87 6.97
N ALA A 173 -8.42 12.42 6.52
CA ALA A 173 -7.93 12.67 5.18
C ALA A 173 -8.46 11.63 4.17
N SER A 174 -8.91 12.09 3.00
CA SER A 174 -9.33 11.19 1.94
C SER A 174 -8.13 10.51 1.28
N PRO A 175 -8.29 9.26 0.77
CA PRO A 175 -7.24 8.56 0.03
C PRO A 175 -6.63 9.40 -1.10
N GLN A 176 -7.48 10.12 -1.83
CA GLN A 176 -7.08 10.97 -2.94
C GLN A 176 -6.20 12.15 -2.47
N THR A 177 -6.53 12.74 -1.32
CA THR A 177 -5.77 13.86 -0.76
C THR A 177 -4.40 13.41 -0.29
N VAL A 178 -4.31 12.26 0.39
CA VAL A 178 -3.02 11.67 0.82
C VAL A 178 -2.15 11.36 -0.39
N THR A 179 -2.70 10.68 -1.40
CA THR A 179 -1.98 10.33 -2.63
C THR A 179 -1.51 11.57 -3.39
N PHE A 180 -2.35 12.63 -3.48
CA PHE A 180 -1.98 13.88 -4.13
C PHE A 180 -0.80 14.56 -3.43
N ILE A 181 -0.86 14.75 -2.11
CA ILE A 181 0.23 15.42 -1.37
C ILE A 181 1.51 14.60 -1.42
N LYS A 182 1.44 13.29 -1.22
CA LYS A 182 2.58 12.40 -1.37
C LYS A 182 3.18 12.51 -2.79
N GLY A 183 2.30 12.48 -3.80
CA GLY A 183 2.70 12.57 -5.21
C GLY A 183 3.36 13.88 -5.58
N ILE A 184 2.77 15.02 -5.21
CA ILE A 184 3.32 16.33 -5.59
C ILE A 184 4.62 16.65 -4.84
N VAL A 185 4.69 16.39 -3.53
CA VAL A 185 5.88 16.73 -2.73
C VAL A 185 7.03 15.80 -3.02
N ALA A 186 6.86 14.49 -2.81
CA ALA A 186 7.94 13.52 -3.04
C ALA A 186 8.31 13.41 -4.53
N GLY A 187 7.30 13.49 -5.42
CA GLY A 187 7.52 13.48 -6.86
C GLY A 187 8.37 14.66 -7.33
N SER A 188 8.06 15.87 -6.88
CA SER A 188 8.83 17.07 -7.23
C SER A 188 10.26 17.01 -6.67
N VAL A 189 10.43 16.62 -5.41
CA VAL A 189 11.76 16.50 -4.78
C VAL A 189 12.62 15.49 -5.51
N ASN A 190 12.09 14.27 -5.75
CA ASN A 190 12.80 13.23 -6.48
C ASN A 190 13.16 13.68 -7.90
N PHE A 191 12.23 14.31 -8.62
CA PHE A 191 12.47 14.75 -10.00
C PHE A 191 13.55 15.85 -10.06
N ILE A 192 13.48 16.84 -9.17
CA ILE A 192 14.48 17.93 -9.09
C ILE A 192 15.87 17.35 -8.78
N ILE A 193 15.99 16.50 -7.75
CA ILE A 193 17.26 15.84 -7.43
C ILE A 193 17.75 15.04 -8.63
N GLY A 194 16.85 14.26 -9.27
CA GLY A 194 17.20 13.47 -10.44
C GLY A 194 17.71 14.28 -11.62
N CYS A 195 17.17 15.49 -11.83
CA CYS A 195 17.68 16.43 -12.84
C CYS A 195 19.04 17.03 -12.47
N LEU A 196 19.24 17.36 -11.19
CA LEU A 196 20.50 17.95 -10.71
C LEU A 196 21.69 16.98 -10.75
N ILE A 197 21.47 15.68 -10.49
CA ILE A 197 22.52 14.65 -10.51
C ILE A 197 22.67 13.95 -11.85
N ALA A 198 21.82 14.27 -12.83
CA ALA A 198 21.85 13.62 -14.14
C ALA A 198 23.14 13.97 -14.89
N THR A 199 23.86 12.95 -15.32
CA THR A 199 25.04 13.06 -16.19
C THR A 199 24.71 13.04 -17.68
N GLN A 200 23.49 12.60 -18.01
CA GLN A 200 22.98 12.51 -19.38
C GLN A 200 21.66 13.30 -19.47
N PRO A 201 21.36 13.89 -20.63
CA PRO A 201 20.09 14.56 -20.85
C PRO A 201 18.92 13.57 -20.70
N ILE A 202 17.79 14.07 -20.23
CA ILE A 202 16.58 13.26 -20.10
C ILE A 202 16.12 12.79 -21.49
N HIS A 203 15.87 11.50 -21.61
CA HIS A 203 15.24 10.97 -22.81
C HIS A 203 13.75 11.33 -22.81
N PHE A 204 13.38 12.37 -23.55
CA PHE A 204 12.00 12.92 -23.56
C PHE A 204 10.93 11.86 -23.88
N GLY A 205 11.24 10.87 -24.71
CA GLY A 205 10.35 9.76 -25.02
C GLY A 205 9.97 8.88 -23.83
N SER A 206 10.75 8.94 -22.73
CA SER A 206 10.48 8.17 -21.48
C SER A 206 9.57 8.93 -20.51
N ILE A 207 9.39 10.25 -20.67
CA ILE A 207 8.61 11.07 -19.72
C ILE A 207 7.13 10.69 -19.74
N ALA A 208 6.50 10.71 -20.94
CA ALA A 208 5.08 10.41 -21.05
C ALA A 208 4.73 8.99 -20.57
N PRO A 209 5.46 7.91 -20.97
CA PRO A 209 5.23 6.57 -20.42
C PRO A 209 5.42 6.51 -18.90
N ALA A 210 6.43 7.19 -18.32
CA ALA A 210 6.62 7.23 -16.87
C ALA A 210 5.42 7.88 -16.15
N ILE A 211 4.91 9.00 -16.67
CA ILE A 211 3.70 9.65 -16.14
C ILE A 211 2.48 8.71 -16.23
N VAL A 212 2.29 8.02 -17.37
CA VAL A 212 1.17 7.07 -17.54
C VAL A 212 1.25 5.93 -16.52
N VAL A 213 2.43 5.31 -16.34
CA VAL A 213 2.64 4.31 -15.29
C VAL A 213 2.34 4.91 -13.91
N GLY A 214 2.79 6.15 -13.65
CA GLY A 214 2.51 6.88 -12.43
C GLY A 214 1.01 7.08 -12.18
N VAL A 215 0.24 7.48 -13.18
CA VAL A 215 -1.22 7.67 -13.09
C VAL A 215 -1.91 6.37 -12.65
N PHE A 216 -1.62 5.25 -13.32
CA PHE A 216 -2.32 3.99 -13.05
C PHE A 216 -1.76 3.26 -11.84
N SER A 217 -0.44 3.06 -11.77
CA SER A 217 0.19 2.21 -10.75
C SER A 217 0.43 2.93 -9.42
N TYR A 218 0.64 4.23 -9.43
CA TYR A 218 0.89 5.04 -8.22
C TYR A 218 -0.28 5.98 -7.88
N GLY A 219 -1.10 6.38 -8.85
CA GLY A 219 -2.28 7.20 -8.64
C GLY A 219 -3.49 6.35 -8.26
N PHE A 220 -4.12 5.74 -9.24
CA PHE A 220 -5.34 4.96 -9.03
C PHE A 220 -5.12 3.74 -8.12
N SER A 221 -4.01 3.02 -8.29
CA SER A 221 -3.70 1.85 -7.47
C SER A 221 -3.62 2.22 -5.99
N ILE A 222 -2.83 3.25 -5.63
CA ILE A 222 -2.67 3.67 -4.22
C ILE A 222 -4.00 4.13 -3.62
N VAL A 223 -4.81 4.90 -4.36
CA VAL A 223 -6.14 5.32 -3.88
C VAL A 223 -7.05 4.12 -3.61
N LEU A 224 -7.06 3.13 -4.49
CA LEU A 224 -7.83 1.90 -4.28
C LEU A 224 -7.31 1.11 -3.08
N TYR A 225 -5.99 1.01 -2.91
CA TYR A 225 -5.36 0.39 -1.75
C TYR A 225 -5.75 1.09 -0.44
N VAL A 226 -5.56 2.42 -0.37
CA VAL A 226 -5.90 3.20 0.83
C VAL A 226 -7.39 3.11 1.14
N THR A 227 -8.25 3.12 0.11
CA THR A 227 -9.70 2.91 0.28
C THR A 227 -9.98 1.53 0.88
N SER A 228 -9.30 0.48 0.44
CA SER A 228 -9.40 -0.84 1.03
C SER A 228 -8.90 -0.83 2.48
N ALA A 229 -7.72 -0.25 2.73
CA ALA A 229 -7.07 -0.21 4.05
C ALA A 229 -7.92 0.53 5.10
N GLN A 230 -8.58 1.61 4.71
CA GLN A 230 -9.51 2.34 5.58
C GLN A 230 -10.78 1.56 5.92
N ASN A 231 -11.16 0.55 5.11
CA ASN A 231 -12.35 -0.26 5.33
C ASN A 231 -12.10 -1.60 6.03
N ILE A 232 -10.94 -2.23 5.80
CA ILE A 232 -10.63 -3.58 6.31
C ILE A 232 -9.27 -3.68 7.01
N GLY A 233 -8.61 -2.53 7.27
CA GLY A 233 -7.31 -2.45 7.91
C GLY A 233 -6.13 -2.61 6.94
N ALA A 234 -4.95 -2.11 7.35
CA ALA A 234 -3.75 -2.09 6.50
C ALA A 234 -3.26 -3.50 6.16
N THR A 235 -3.13 -4.39 7.14
CA THR A 235 -2.60 -5.75 6.95
C THR A 235 -3.44 -6.57 5.99
N ARG A 236 -4.78 -6.52 6.09
CA ARG A 236 -5.67 -7.28 5.18
C ARG A 236 -5.68 -6.71 3.78
N SER A 237 -5.68 -5.40 3.66
CA SER A 237 -5.56 -4.77 2.34
C SER A 237 -4.22 -5.08 1.69
N GLN A 238 -3.16 -5.18 2.50
CA GLN A 238 -1.84 -5.60 2.02
C GLN A 238 -1.84 -7.06 1.52
N ILE A 239 -2.59 -7.95 2.15
CA ILE A 239 -2.76 -9.33 1.66
C ILE A 239 -3.42 -9.35 0.27
N LEU A 240 -4.46 -8.54 0.05
CA LEU A 240 -5.11 -8.42 -1.27
C LEU A 240 -4.17 -7.78 -2.29
N PHE A 241 -3.46 -6.75 -1.89
CA PHE A 241 -2.48 -6.05 -2.71
C PHE A 241 -1.28 -6.94 -3.07
N SER A 242 -0.93 -7.94 -2.23
CA SER A 242 0.15 -8.91 -2.49
C SER A 242 -0.09 -9.82 -3.70
N THR A 243 -1.22 -9.70 -4.38
CA THR A 243 -1.41 -10.25 -5.73
C THR A 243 -0.65 -9.46 -6.81
N ALA A 244 -0.22 -8.22 -6.55
CA ALA A 244 0.50 -7.38 -7.50
C ALA A 244 1.75 -8.05 -8.11
N PRO A 245 2.61 -8.71 -7.33
CA PRO A 245 3.75 -9.44 -7.86
C PRO A 245 3.42 -10.52 -8.87
N LEU A 246 2.28 -11.20 -8.73
CA LEU A 246 1.86 -12.21 -9.71
C LEU A 246 1.68 -11.58 -11.10
N TRP A 247 1.04 -10.42 -11.15
CA TRP A 247 0.88 -9.64 -12.39
C TRP A 247 2.21 -9.12 -12.91
N GLY A 248 3.09 -8.66 -12.01
CA GLY A 248 4.44 -8.21 -12.36
C GLY A 248 5.27 -9.32 -13.00
N VAL A 249 5.23 -10.54 -12.47
CA VAL A 249 5.91 -11.70 -13.04
C VAL A 249 5.35 -12.04 -14.43
N VAL A 250 4.03 -12.15 -14.57
CA VAL A 250 3.39 -12.47 -15.87
C VAL A 250 3.78 -11.45 -16.93
N LEU A 251 3.72 -10.16 -16.60
CA LEU A 251 4.07 -9.09 -17.53
C LEU A 251 5.57 -9.07 -17.84
N SER A 252 6.44 -9.41 -16.88
CA SER A 252 7.89 -9.51 -17.12
C SER A 252 8.22 -10.59 -18.16
N TYR A 253 7.56 -11.75 -18.09
CA TYR A 253 7.70 -12.76 -19.14
C TYR A 253 7.23 -12.28 -20.51
N ILE A 254 6.12 -11.57 -20.56
CA ILE A 254 5.57 -11.06 -21.84
C ILE A 254 6.48 -10.01 -22.47
N PHE A 255 6.98 -9.05 -21.67
CA PHE A 255 7.72 -7.89 -22.21
C PHE A 255 9.23 -8.10 -22.33
N TYR A 256 9.83 -8.95 -21.46
CA TYR A 256 11.28 -9.17 -21.44
C TYR A 256 11.70 -10.51 -22.02
N HIS A 257 10.74 -11.41 -22.28
CA HIS A 257 11.05 -12.80 -22.67
C HIS A 257 12.06 -13.44 -21.70
N GLU A 258 11.96 -13.08 -20.39
CA GLU A 258 12.82 -13.63 -19.35
C GLU A 258 12.68 -15.17 -19.35
N SER A 259 13.80 -15.88 -19.11
CA SER A 259 13.75 -17.33 -19.06
C SER A 259 12.91 -17.81 -17.89
N PHE A 260 11.97 -18.71 -18.16
CA PHE A 260 11.12 -19.30 -17.14
C PHE A 260 11.95 -20.19 -16.20
N GLN A 261 11.99 -19.82 -14.92
CA GLN A 261 12.69 -20.59 -13.92
C GLN A 261 11.69 -21.28 -12.98
N TRP A 262 11.95 -22.54 -12.64
CA TRP A 262 11.12 -23.28 -11.69
C TRP A 262 11.00 -22.62 -10.32
N VAL A 263 12.02 -21.86 -9.94
CA VAL A 263 12.04 -21.05 -8.72
C VAL A 263 10.87 -20.06 -8.68
N HIS A 264 10.57 -19.40 -9.81
CA HIS A 264 9.43 -18.47 -9.88
C HIS A 264 8.09 -19.20 -9.74
N VAL A 265 7.96 -20.41 -10.31
CA VAL A 265 6.73 -21.23 -10.15
C VAL A 265 6.50 -21.59 -8.69
N ILE A 266 7.54 -22.10 -8.02
CA ILE A 266 7.45 -22.45 -6.60
C ILE A 266 7.06 -21.24 -5.77
N SER A 267 7.70 -20.08 -6.01
CA SER A 267 7.40 -18.85 -5.30
C SER A 267 5.96 -18.36 -5.54
N ILE A 268 5.47 -18.42 -6.79
CA ILE A 268 4.07 -18.07 -7.12
C ILE A 268 3.08 -18.98 -6.39
N VAL A 269 3.34 -20.30 -6.36
CA VAL A 269 2.48 -21.26 -5.66
C VAL A 269 2.45 -20.96 -4.16
N LEU A 270 3.62 -20.71 -3.55
CA LEU A 270 3.72 -20.34 -2.14
C LEU A 270 2.95 -19.05 -1.84
N LEU A 271 3.07 -18.02 -2.68
CA LEU A 271 2.36 -16.76 -2.53
C LEU A 271 0.84 -16.92 -2.70
N ALA A 272 0.40 -17.67 -3.71
CA ALA A 272 -1.02 -17.97 -3.90
C ALA A 272 -1.59 -18.70 -2.68
N PHE A 273 -0.86 -19.67 -2.13
CA PHE A 273 -1.25 -20.37 -0.92
C PHE A 273 -1.27 -19.45 0.30
N ALA A 274 -0.29 -18.55 0.46
CA ALA A 274 -0.28 -17.53 1.51
C ALA A 274 -1.54 -16.66 1.47
N VAL A 275 -1.90 -16.14 0.28
CA VAL A 275 -3.11 -15.33 0.08
C VAL A 275 -4.38 -16.12 0.41
N ILE A 276 -4.47 -17.38 0.00
CA ILE A 276 -5.63 -18.25 0.29
C ILE A 276 -5.77 -18.47 1.79
N VAL A 277 -4.71 -18.88 2.47
CA VAL A 277 -4.72 -19.19 3.90
C VAL A 277 -5.13 -17.97 4.74
N THR A 278 -4.58 -16.81 4.44
CA THR A 278 -4.85 -15.58 5.20
C THR A 278 -6.27 -15.03 4.97
N ASN A 279 -6.89 -15.28 3.81
CA ASN A 279 -8.22 -14.72 3.50
C ASN A 279 -9.38 -15.67 3.80
N ILE A 280 -9.17 -17.00 3.73
CA ILE A 280 -10.28 -17.98 3.84
C ILE A 280 -10.49 -18.43 5.29
N LEU A 281 -9.43 -18.48 6.10
CA LEU A 281 -9.45 -19.11 7.42
C LEU A 281 -9.65 -18.11 8.58
N SER A 282 -10.23 -16.93 8.34
CA SER A 282 -10.55 -15.97 9.40
C SER A 282 -11.63 -16.55 10.35
N HIS A 283 -11.42 -16.38 11.65
CA HIS A 283 -12.36 -16.85 12.70
C HIS A 283 -13.25 -15.72 13.22
N LYS A 284 -14.38 -16.09 13.83
CA LYS A 284 -15.31 -15.19 14.50
C LYS A 284 -15.15 -15.33 16.02
N HIS A 285 -15.18 -14.23 16.76
CA HIS A 285 -15.31 -14.27 18.22
C HIS A 285 -16.09 -13.04 18.73
N LYS A 286 -16.62 -13.18 19.93
CA LYS A 286 -17.35 -12.12 20.63
C LYS A 286 -16.33 -11.18 21.28
N HIS A 287 -16.52 -9.88 21.11
CA HIS A 287 -15.67 -8.85 21.73
C HIS A 287 -16.47 -7.60 22.05
N THR A 288 -15.92 -6.79 22.94
CA THR A 288 -16.51 -5.54 23.38
C THR A 288 -15.65 -4.38 22.90
N HIS A 289 -16.25 -3.43 22.20
CA HIS A 289 -15.63 -2.15 21.90
C HIS A 289 -15.72 -1.25 23.12
N ILE A 290 -14.61 -0.62 23.49
CA ILE A 290 -14.60 0.43 24.52
C ILE A 290 -15.03 1.76 23.90
N GLU A 291 -15.53 2.66 24.72
CA GLU A 291 -15.82 4.03 24.30
C GLU A 291 -14.56 4.67 23.70
N ALA A 292 -14.69 5.23 22.51
CA ALA A 292 -13.60 5.89 21.80
C ALA A 292 -14.09 7.15 21.11
N GLU A 293 -13.34 8.22 21.27
CA GLU A 293 -13.57 9.52 20.60
C GLU A 293 -12.47 9.77 19.59
N HIS A 294 -12.84 9.94 18.32
CA HIS A 294 -11.88 10.25 17.26
C HIS A 294 -12.52 10.89 16.02
N ILE A 295 -11.68 11.33 15.10
CA ILE A 295 -12.09 11.82 13.78
C ILE A 295 -11.57 10.84 12.73
N HIS A 296 -12.46 10.25 11.92
CA HIS A 296 -12.04 9.47 10.76
C HIS A 296 -12.93 9.72 9.54
N TYR A 297 -12.48 9.28 8.37
CA TYR A 297 -13.21 9.39 7.11
C TYR A 297 -14.14 8.19 6.96
N HIS A 298 -15.46 8.38 7.04
CA HIS A 298 -16.46 7.31 7.04
C HIS A 298 -17.72 7.65 6.24
N GLN A 299 -18.60 6.67 6.10
CA GLN A 299 -19.96 6.82 5.57
C GLN A 299 -20.96 6.07 6.47
N HIS A 300 -22.22 6.51 6.51
CA HIS A 300 -23.27 5.93 7.35
C HIS A 300 -23.86 4.64 6.73
N THR A 301 -23.05 3.64 6.46
CA THR A 301 -23.47 2.36 5.87
C THR A 301 -23.18 1.15 6.74
N ASP A 302 -22.48 1.32 7.86
CA ASP A 302 -22.18 0.30 8.84
C ASP A 302 -22.99 0.51 10.14
N GLU A 303 -23.09 -0.55 10.94
CA GLU A 303 -23.84 -0.52 12.20
C GLU A 303 -23.16 0.30 13.29
N HIS A 304 -21.88 0.69 13.11
CA HIS A 304 -21.09 1.44 14.07
C HIS A 304 -21.16 2.97 13.87
N HIS A 305 -21.68 3.44 12.75
CA HIS A 305 -21.66 4.87 12.37
C HIS A 305 -23.06 5.43 12.12
N ILE A 306 -24.08 4.95 12.85
CA ILE A 306 -25.44 5.45 12.77
C ILE A 306 -25.62 6.55 13.82
N HIS A 307 -25.38 7.80 13.43
CA HIS A 307 -25.60 8.97 14.30
C HIS A 307 -26.16 10.17 13.50
N LEU A 308 -26.74 11.12 14.21
CA LEU A 308 -27.37 12.32 13.64
C LEU A 308 -26.35 13.46 13.56
N HIS A 309 -26.31 14.19 12.46
CA HIS A 309 -25.55 15.43 12.28
C HIS A 309 -26.43 16.65 12.55
N GLY A 310 -26.32 17.26 13.73
CA GLY A 310 -27.12 18.42 14.08
C GLY A 310 -28.64 18.17 13.94
N GLY A 311 -29.12 16.96 14.30
CA GLY A 311 -30.51 16.57 14.19
C GLY A 311 -30.99 16.16 12.79
N LYS A 312 -30.10 16.09 11.79
CA LYS A 312 -30.44 15.66 10.42
C LYS A 312 -29.78 14.33 10.08
N ILE A 313 -30.54 13.43 9.42
CA ILE A 313 -30.01 12.19 8.86
C ILE A 313 -29.18 12.54 7.64
N VAL A 314 -27.89 12.20 7.66
CA VAL A 314 -27.03 12.30 6.47
C VAL A 314 -27.34 11.13 5.54
N SER A 315 -27.44 11.39 4.23
CA SER A 315 -27.80 10.34 3.26
C SER A 315 -26.77 9.22 3.30
N ARG A 316 -27.24 7.96 3.38
CA ARG A 316 -26.42 6.74 3.28
C ARG A 316 -25.55 6.83 2.04
N GLY A 317 -24.25 6.70 2.19
CA GLY A 317 -23.29 6.68 1.06
C GLY A 317 -22.47 7.97 0.83
N LYS A 318 -22.68 9.05 1.58
CA LYS A 318 -21.78 10.20 1.53
C LYS A 318 -20.58 10.01 2.45
N TRP A 319 -19.40 10.00 1.88
CA TRP A 319 -18.14 10.02 2.62
C TRP A 319 -17.87 11.41 3.21
N HIS A 320 -17.56 11.45 4.51
CA HIS A 320 -17.22 12.67 5.23
C HIS A 320 -16.40 12.34 6.48
N SER A 321 -15.83 13.35 7.12
CA SER A 321 -15.12 13.23 8.39
C SER A 321 -15.64 14.26 9.38
N HIS A 322 -15.86 13.84 10.63
CA HIS A 322 -16.17 14.73 11.76
C HIS A 322 -15.79 14.02 13.08
N PHE A 323 -15.78 14.77 14.15
CA PHE A 323 -15.63 14.22 15.49
C PHE A 323 -16.89 13.48 15.92
N HIS A 324 -16.75 12.27 16.46
CA HIS A 324 -17.84 11.52 17.04
C HIS A 324 -17.35 10.53 18.12
N THR A 325 -18.26 10.12 18.98
CA THR A 325 -18.05 9.18 20.07
C THR A 325 -18.70 7.87 19.72
N HIS A 326 -18.00 6.76 19.90
CA HIS A 326 -18.55 5.40 19.81
C HIS A 326 -18.95 4.94 21.21
N GLU A 327 -20.21 4.52 21.38
CA GLU A 327 -20.65 3.88 22.60
C GLU A 327 -20.09 2.44 22.71
N PRO A 328 -19.90 1.91 23.93
CA PRO A 328 -19.45 0.55 24.12
C PRO A 328 -20.46 -0.44 23.55
N ILE A 329 -20.06 -1.27 22.60
CA ILE A 329 -20.93 -2.29 21.97
C ILE A 329 -20.25 -3.66 22.10
N THR A 330 -20.99 -4.66 22.59
CA THR A 330 -20.56 -6.06 22.59
C THR A 330 -21.30 -6.83 21.51
N HIS A 331 -20.57 -7.34 20.52
CA HIS A 331 -21.16 -8.10 19.41
C HIS A 331 -20.23 -9.18 18.88
N GLU A 332 -20.76 -10.05 18.03
CA GLU A 332 -20.00 -11.10 17.36
C GLU A 332 -20.06 -10.88 15.84
N HIS A 333 -18.89 -10.66 15.25
CA HIS A 333 -18.76 -10.63 13.80
C HIS A 333 -17.40 -11.23 13.39
N PRO A 334 -17.19 -11.57 12.10
CA PRO A 334 -15.87 -11.91 11.61
C PRO A 334 -14.92 -10.78 11.94
N HIS A 335 -13.92 -11.06 12.78
CA HIS A 335 -13.05 -10.05 13.35
C HIS A 335 -12.11 -9.51 12.29
N ASP A 336 -12.26 -8.24 12.01
CA ASP A 336 -11.35 -7.48 11.21
C ASP A 336 -10.75 -6.43 12.14
N PRO A 337 -9.52 -6.59 12.66
CA PRO A 337 -8.89 -5.54 13.43
C PRO A 337 -8.78 -4.32 12.55
N ASP A 338 -9.60 -3.32 12.82
CA ASP A 338 -9.44 -2.03 12.22
C ASP A 338 -8.57 -1.16 13.14
N LEU A 339 -7.96 -0.12 12.58
CA LEU A 339 -7.00 0.73 13.28
C LEU A 339 -7.64 1.61 14.37
N HIS A 340 -8.95 1.76 14.34
CA HIS A 340 -9.71 2.59 15.27
C HIS A 340 -10.38 1.79 16.39
N HIS A 341 -10.50 0.46 16.22
CA HIS A 341 -11.15 -0.44 17.19
C HIS A 341 -10.16 -1.49 17.72
N ARG A 342 -9.25 -1.06 18.59
CA ARG A 342 -8.27 -1.93 19.26
C ARG A 342 -8.85 -2.47 20.56
N HIS A 343 -8.79 -3.79 20.77
CA HIS A 343 -9.16 -4.43 22.02
C HIS A 343 -8.18 -5.56 22.33
N ASN A 344 -7.97 -5.78 23.64
CA ASN A 344 -7.16 -6.89 24.12
C ASN A 344 -7.94 -8.19 24.00
N HIS A 345 -7.37 -9.19 23.36
CA HIS A 345 -7.86 -10.56 23.46
C HIS A 345 -7.47 -11.10 24.84
N GLU A 346 -8.34 -10.92 25.84
CA GLU A 346 -8.21 -11.69 27.06
C GLU A 346 -8.37 -13.17 26.71
N LYS A 347 -7.35 -13.94 27.05
CA LYS A 347 -7.40 -15.41 26.96
C LYS A 347 -8.57 -15.83 27.86
N LEU A 348 -9.67 -16.25 27.26
CA LEU A 348 -10.62 -17.12 27.96
C LEU A 348 -9.85 -18.42 28.25
N LEU A 349 -9.40 -18.56 29.51
CA LEU A 349 -8.93 -19.80 30.09
C LEU A 349 -10.08 -20.78 30.19
#